data_0e253ddc1f20672faab437b09a573c14
#
_entry.id   0e253ddc1f20672faab437b09a573c14
#
_cell.length_a   1.000
_cell.length_b   1.000
_cell.length_c   1.000
_cell.angle_alpha   90.00
_cell.angle_beta   90.00
_cell.angle_gamma   90.00
#
_symmetry.space_group_name_H-M   'P 1'
#
loop_
_entity.id
_entity.type
_entity.pdbx_description
1 polymer ?
#
loop_
_entity_poly.entity_id
_entity_poly.type
_entity_poly.pdbx_seq_one_letter_code
_entity_poly.pdbx_strand_id
1 'polypeptide(L)'
;NGSVSTLNSNYDYELSKLLIKMHPWSEMVTYSRTGAEANAIAIRIARAFTKKDEIAICGYHGWHDWYLSTNLKNSNSLNKVLLDGLSTIGIPKKLKGITHPFKYNDIKSFTKIIKENPNIGTVFMEVERNEKPKKDFLKKIREITYKKNIILIFDECSSGFRETYGGLHKKYKINPDMAVFGKSLGNGIPITAVIGKKKIMESALNSFIS
;
A
#
# COMPACT_ATOMS: atom_id res chain seq x y z
N ASN A 1 -17.03 -23.21 -10.42
CA ASN A 1 -15.92 -23.99 -9.92
C ASN A 1 -14.65 -23.12 -9.92
N GLY A 2 -14.26 -22.60 -8.77
CA GLY A 2 -13.01 -21.86 -8.63
C GLY A 2 -11.85 -22.84 -8.64
N SER A 3 -10.79 -22.53 -9.35
CA SER A 3 -9.53 -23.25 -9.28
C SER A 3 -8.40 -22.30 -8.91
N VAL A 4 -7.50 -22.75 -8.05
CA VAL A 4 -6.23 -22.07 -7.81
C VAL A 4 -5.21 -22.77 -8.69
N SER A 5 -4.77 -22.12 -9.75
CA SER A 5 -3.78 -22.66 -10.67
C SER A 5 -2.76 -21.59 -11.04
N THR A 6 -1.67 -22.00 -11.66
CA THR A 6 -0.67 -21.07 -12.23
C THR A 6 -1.15 -20.35 -13.49
N LEU A 7 -2.29 -20.78 -14.04
CA LEU A 7 -2.92 -20.15 -15.19
C LEU A 7 -4.04 -19.21 -14.73
N ASN A 8 -4.11 -18.04 -15.33
CA ASN A 8 -5.19 -17.09 -15.09
C ASN A 8 -6.51 -17.65 -15.62
N SER A 9 -7.59 -17.42 -14.87
CA SER A 9 -8.94 -17.73 -15.29
C SER A 9 -9.55 -16.57 -16.09
N ASN A 10 -10.63 -16.86 -16.83
CA ASN A 10 -11.40 -15.81 -17.50
C ASN A 10 -11.97 -14.80 -16.48
N TYR A 11 -12.25 -15.23 -15.25
CA TYR A 11 -12.75 -14.35 -14.19
C TYR A 11 -11.69 -13.35 -13.73
N ASP A 12 -10.41 -13.74 -13.67
CA ASP A 12 -9.30 -12.82 -13.34
C ASP A 12 -9.20 -11.70 -14.39
N TYR A 13 -9.36 -12.07 -15.67
CA TYR A 13 -9.37 -11.12 -16.77
C TYR A 13 -10.55 -10.15 -16.70
N GLU A 14 -11.78 -10.67 -16.49
CA GLU A 14 -12.98 -9.83 -16.38
C GLU A 14 -12.93 -8.91 -15.15
N LEU A 15 -12.47 -9.42 -14.01
CA LEU A 15 -12.27 -8.60 -12.81
C LEU A 15 -11.23 -7.51 -13.05
N SER A 16 -10.12 -7.82 -13.74
CA SER A 16 -9.08 -6.85 -14.08
C SER A 16 -9.64 -5.72 -14.95
N LYS A 17 -10.40 -6.04 -15.97
CA LYS A 17 -11.10 -5.03 -16.81
C LYS A 17 -12.01 -4.13 -15.99
N LEU A 18 -12.78 -4.73 -15.06
CA LEU A 18 -13.69 -3.99 -14.21
C LEU A 18 -12.95 -3.04 -13.28
N LEU A 19 -11.87 -3.52 -12.62
CA LEU A 19 -11.04 -2.72 -11.74
C LEU A 19 -10.38 -1.54 -12.49
N ILE A 20 -9.82 -1.78 -13.67
CA ILE A 20 -9.21 -0.73 -14.50
C ILE A 20 -10.28 0.28 -14.96
N LYS A 21 -11.45 -0.19 -15.39
CA LYS A 21 -12.59 0.69 -15.75
C LYS A 21 -13.01 1.59 -14.60
N MET A 22 -13.03 1.06 -13.37
CA MET A 22 -13.35 1.83 -12.17
C MET A 22 -12.25 2.84 -11.77
N HIS A 23 -11.00 2.55 -12.15
CA HIS A 23 -9.81 3.31 -11.78
C HIS A 23 -9.00 3.69 -13.02
N PRO A 24 -9.44 4.67 -13.83
CA PRO A 24 -8.80 5.01 -15.12
C PRO A 24 -7.33 5.47 -15.02
N TRP A 25 -6.84 5.72 -13.79
CA TRP A 25 -5.44 6.03 -13.52
C TRP A 25 -4.55 4.78 -13.45
N SER A 26 -5.14 3.59 -13.33
CA SER A 26 -4.45 2.29 -13.28
C SER A 26 -4.59 1.56 -14.61
N GLU A 27 -3.63 0.69 -14.91
CA GLU A 27 -3.54 -0.02 -16.19
C GLU A 27 -3.23 -1.50 -16.04
N MET A 28 -2.76 -1.92 -14.85
CA MET A 28 -2.44 -3.31 -14.57
C MET A 28 -2.96 -3.74 -13.20
N VAL A 29 -3.24 -5.03 -13.09
CA VAL A 29 -3.74 -5.68 -11.87
C VAL A 29 -2.95 -6.94 -11.61
N THR A 30 -2.66 -7.23 -10.35
CA THR A 30 -2.22 -8.55 -9.88
C THR A 30 -3.02 -8.94 -8.66
N TYR A 31 -3.16 -10.24 -8.41
CA TYR A 31 -4.01 -10.77 -7.35
C TYR A 31 -3.20 -11.52 -6.30
N SER A 32 -3.76 -11.61 -5.10
CA SER A 32 -3.32 -12.51 -4.04
C SER A 32 -4.51 -12.86 -3.15
N ARG A 33 -4.27 -13.61 -2.06
CA ARG A 33 -5.36 -14.10 -1.21
C ARG A 33 -5.61 -13.21 -0.01
N THR A 34 -4.55 -12.63 0.55
CA THR A 34 -4.63 -11.85 1.78
C THR A 34 -4.11 -10.43 1.58
N GLY A 35 -4.63 -9.48 2.40
CA GLY A 35 -4.16 -8.09 2.36
C GLY A 35 -2.67 -7.96 2.67
N ALA A 36 -2.13 -8.80 3.57
CA ALA A 36 -0.71 -8.76 3.90
C ALA A 36 0.18 -9.21 2.73
N GLU A 37 -0.24 -10.23 1.96
CA GLU A 37 0.43 -10.64 0.72
C GLU A 37 0.35 -9.53 -0.33
N ALA A 38 -0.82 -8.96 -0.58
CA ALA A 38 -1.01 -7.87 -1.54
C ALA A 38 -0.14 -6.67 -1.19
N ASN A 39 -0.05 -6.31 0.09
CA ASN A 39 0.81 -5.24 0.57
C ASN A 39 2.30 -5.55 0.33
N ALA A 40 2.74 -6.79 0.59
CA ALA A 40 4.11 -7.22 0.32
C ALA A 40 4.43 -7.20 -1.20
N ILE A 41 3.50 -7.63 -2.04
CA ILE A 41 3.59 -7.54 -3.50
C ILE A 41 3.76 -6.08 -3.94
N ALA A 42 2.87 -5.19 -3.50
CA ALA A 42 2.89 -3.78 -3.86
C ALA A 42 4.22 -3.11 -3.48
N ILE A 43 4.75 -3.41 -2.28
CA ILE A 43 6.05 -2.89 -1.83
C ILE A 43 7.19 -3.45 -2.64
N ARG A 44 7.20 -4.75 -2.95
CA ARG A 44 8.24 -5.34 -3.79
C ARG A 44 8.28 -4.71 -5.19
N ILE A 45 7.13 -4.49 -5.81
CA ILE A 45 7.02 -3.79 -7.10
C ILE A 45 7.59 -2.37 -6.99
N ALA A 46 7.17 -1.61 -5.97
CA ALA A 46 7.63 -0.24 -5.76
C ALA A 46 9.15 -0.15 -5.52
N ARG A 47 9.73 -1.06 -4.73
CA ARG A 47 11.19 -1.16 -4.53
C ARG A 47 11.92 -1.52 -5.81
N ALA A 48 11.41 -2.49 -6.57
CA ALA A 48 12.00 -2.88 -7.86
C ALA A 48 12.00 -1.72 -8.85
N PHE A 49 10.95 -0.92 -8.88
CA PHE A 49 10.83 0.26 -9.73
C PHE A 49 11.75 1.40 -9.28
N THR A 50 11.70 1.76 -8.00
CA THR A 50 12.43 2.92 -7.47
C THR A 50 13.91 2.66 -7.21
N LYS A 51 14.31 1.38 -7.11
CA LYS A 51 15.65 0.94 -6.64
C LYS A 51 15.99 1.47 -5.25
N LYS A 52 14.98 1.70 -4.41
CA LYS A 52 15.10 2.20 -3.03
C LYS A 52 14.39 1.27 -2.07
N ASP A 53 15.02 0.97 -0.95
CA ASP A 53 14.53 -0.01 0.03
C ASP A 53 13.61 0.59 1.09
N GLU A 54 13.78 1.90 1.39
CA GLU A 54 13.09 2.52 2.51
C GLU A 54 11.68 2.97 2.16
N ILE A 55 10.77 2.86 3.14
CA ILE A 55 9.35 3.13 3.02
C ILE A 55 8.89 4.07 4.13
N ALA A 56 8.12 5.09 3.80
CA ALA A 56 7.33 5.84 4.78
C ALA A 56 5.93 5.21 4.90
N ILE A 57 5.46 4.98 6.12
CA ILE A 57 4.16 4.33 6.38
C ILE A 57 3.24 5.16 7.25
N CYS A 58 1.93 5.03 7.01
CA CYS A 58 0.90 5.60 7.87
C CYS A 58 -0.36 4.72 7.86
N GLY A 59 -0.66 4.08 8.96
CA GLY A 59 -1.79 3.17 9.10
C GLY A 59 -1.37 1.74 9.42
N TYR A 60 -2.33 0.83 9.39
CA TYR A 60 -2.13 -0.60 9.63
C TYR A 60 -2.05 -1.37 8.31
N HIS A 61 -0.98 -2.15 8.11
CA HIS A 61 -0.72 -2.81 6.85
C HIS A 61 -0.45 -4.31 6.96
N GLY A 62 -0.95 -4.95 7.99
CA GLY A 62 -0.80 -6.39 8.21
C GLY A 62 0.33 -6.73 9.17
N TRP A 63 0.82 -7.98 9.08
CA TRP A 63 1.76 -8.56 10.04
C TRP A 63 3.09 -9.01 9.42
N HIS A 64 3.32 -8.75 8.14
CA HIS A 64 4.55 -9.14 7.46
C HIS A 64 5.77 -8.40 8.02
N ASP A 65 6.92 -9.03 7.90
CA ASP A 65 8.19 -8.57 8.44
C ASP A 65 8.51 -7.11 8.10
N TRP A 66 8.26 -6.72 6.84
CA TRP A 66 8.54 -5.36 6.38
C TRP A 66 7.79 -4.30 7.18
N TYR A 67 6.55 -4.61 7.63
CA TYR A 67 5.73 -3.68 8.41
C TYR A 67 6.11 -3.71 9.89
N LEU A 68 6.18 -4.91 10.51
CA LEU A 68 6.52 -5.06 11.91
C LEU A 68 7.96 -4.65 12.23
N SER A 69 8.87 -4.66 11.25
CA SER A 69 10.24 -4.14 11.39
C SER A 69 10.29 -2.68 11.84
N THR A 70 9.21 -1.92 11.67
CA THR A 70 9.06 -0.54 12.20
C THR A 70 9.35 -0.48 13.69
N ASN A 71 8.90 -1.49 14.47
CA ASN A 71 9.11 -1.56 15.91
C ASN A 71 10.53 -2.02 16.31
N LEU A 72 11.39 -2.43 15.37
CA LEU A 72 12.79 -2.74 15.66
C LEU A 72 13.62 -1.50 16.02
N LYS A 73 13.22 -0.32 15.55
CA LYS A 73 13.90 0.95 15.88
C LYS A 73 13.39 1.52 17.21
N ASN A 74 12.09 1.45 17.43
CA ASN A 74 11.41 1.84 18.66
C ASN A 74 10.19 0.94 18.82
N SER A 75 10.11 0.21 19.92
CA SER A 75 9.04 -0.78 20.21
C SER A 75 7.63 -0.19 20.18
N ASN A 76 7.49 1.12 20.31
CA ASN A 76 6.21 1.83 20.36
C ASN A 76 5.86 2.55 19.04
N SER A 77 6.63 2.34 17.98
CA SER A 77 6.44 3.07 16.70
C SER A 77 5.06 2.80 16.06
N LEU A 78 4.51 1.62 16.26
CA LEU A 78 3.20 1.21 15.75
C LEU A 78 2.06 1.27 16.79
N ASN A 79 2.33 1.77 18.00
CA ASN A 79 1.28 1.92 19.01
C ASN A 79 0.17 2.85 18.52
N LYS A 80 -1.07 2.57 18.93
CA LYS A 80 -2.30 3.30 18.54
C LYS A 80 -2.68 3.21 17.04
N VAL A 81 -1.95 2.46 16.23
CA VAL A 81 -2.35 2.22 14.84
C VAL A 81 -3.49 1.20 14.81
N LEU A 82 -3.33 0.04 15.45
CA LEU A 82 -4.36 -0.99 15.62
C LEU A 82 -4.39 -1.50 17.07
N LEU A 83 -3.28 -2.06 17.51
CA LEU A 83 -3.05 -2.61 18.85
C LEU A 83 -1.70 -2.08 19.36
N ASP A 84 -1.59 -1.91 20.68
CA ASP A 84 -0.32 -1.61 21.32
C ASP A 84 0.51 -2.89 21.49
N GLY A 85 1.83 -2.74 21.58
CA GLY A 85 2.74 -3.83 21.90
C GLY A 85 2.94 -4.88 20.82
N LEU A 86 2.82 -4.51 19.53
CA LEU A 86 3.10 -5.42 18.43
C LEU A 86 4.54 -5.93 18.50
N SER A 87 4.68 -7.24 18.73
CA SER A 87 5.96 -7.92 18.94
C SER A 87 6.81 -7.97 17.67
N THR A 88 8.12 -7.90 17.87
CA THR A 88 9.13 -8.10 16.82
C THR A 88 9.85 -9.45 16.93
N ILE A 89 9.35 -10.36 17.77
CA ILE A 89 9.89 -11.73 17.87
C ILE A 89 9.76 -12.41 16.51
N GLY A 90 10.85 -12.96 16.00
CA GLY A 90 10.92 -13.59 14.69
C GLY A 90 11.23 -12.64 13.51
N ILE A 91 11.15 -11.32 13.72
CA ILE A 91 11.47 -10.36 12.66
C ILE A 91 13.00 -10.23 12.51
N PRO A 92 13.55 -10.37 11.29
CA PRO A 92 14.98 -10.23 11.05
C PRO A 92 15.51 -8.84 11.45
N LYS A 93 16.50 -8.81 12.33
CA LYS A 93 17.06 -7.53 12.84
C LYS A 93 17.66 -6.63 11.75
N LYS A 94 18.12 -7.22 10.64
CA LYS A 94 18.64 -6.50 9.47
C LYS A 94 17.59 -5.59 8.80
N LEU A 95 16.31 -5.80 9.05
CA LEU A 95 15.23 -4.94 8.55
C LEU A 95 15.04 -3.65 9.38
N LYS A 96 15.83 -3.48 10.45
CA LYS A 96 15.77 -2.26 11.27
C LYS A 96 16.09 -1.02 10.44
N GLY A 97 15.19 -0.04 10.48
CA GLY A 97 15.40 1.27 9.84
C GLY A 97 14.95 1.37 8.38
N ILE A 98 14.39 0.31 7.79
CA ILE A 98 13.86 0.37 6.42
C ILE A 98 12.42 0.92 6.34
N THR A 99 11.74 1.05 7.48
CA THR A 99 10.35 1.51 7.54
C THR A 99 10.22 2.65 8.54
N HIS A 100 9.66 3.78 8.08
CA HIS A 100 9.59 5.04 8.79
C HIS A 100 8.12 5.46 8.99
N PRO A 101 7.56 5.38 10.21
CA PRO A 101 6.19 5.77 10.47
C PRO A 101 6.05 7.29 10.56
N PHE A 102 4.98 7.83 9.98
CA PHE A 102 4.56 9.21 10.17
C PHE A 102 3.11 9.28 10.67
N LYS A 103 2.77 10.40 11.32
CA LYS A 103 1.45 10.58 11.90
C LYS A 103 0.42 10.99 10.85
N TYR A 104 -0.76 10.38 10.90
CA TYR A 104 -1.88 10.79 10.07
C TYR A 104 -2.28 12.24 10.39
N ASN A 105 -2.69 12.98 9.37
CA ASN A 105 -3.02 14.42 9.48
C ASN A 105 -1.89 15.35 9.95
N ASP A 106 -0.64 14.87 9.96
CA ASP A 106 0.54 15.66 10.32
C ASP A 106 1.54 15.77 9.16
N ILE A 107 1.32 16.76 8.31
CA ILE A 107 2.19 17.01 7.14
C ILE A 107 3.61 17.42 7.54
N LYS A 108 3.81 18.00 8.74
CA LYS A 108 5.13 18.37 9.24
C LYS A 108 5.93 17.10 9.57
N SER A 109 5.31 16.13 10.26
CA SER A 109 5.89 14.82 10.53
C SER A 109 6.28 14.11 9.24
N PHE A 110 5.40 14.07 8.25
CA PHE A 110 5.68 13.49 6.94
C PHE A 110 6.87 14.17 6.24
N THR A 111 6.84 15.50 6.13
CA THR A 111 7.90 16.26 5.44
C THR A 111 9.26 16.07 6.11
N LYS A 112 9.29 16.03 7.46
CA LYS A 112 10.50 15.77 8.23
C LYS A 112 11.10 14.41 7.87
N ILE A 113 10.30 13.33 7.91
CA ILE A 113 10.75 11.97 7.58
C ILE A 113 11.30 11.88 6.16
N ILE A 114 10.61 12.47 5.17
CA ILE A 114 11.07 12.49 3.77
C ILE A 114 12.39 13.28 3.61
N LYS A 115 12.61 14.33 4.40
CA LYS A 115 13.85 15.11 4.38
C LYS A 115 15.02 14.36 5.02
N GLU A 116 14.77 13.68 6.14
CA GLU A 116 15.80 12.97 6.92
C GLU A 116 16.20 11.64 6.29
N ASN A 117 15.36 11.05 5.43
CA ASN A 117 15.61 9.72 4.85
C ASN A 117 15.49 9.79 3.32
N PRO A 118 16.54 10.20 2.61
CA PRO A 118 16.52 10.39 1.14
C PRO A 118 16.36 9.07 0.36
N ASN A 119 16.58 7.93 0.99
CA ASN A 119 16.38 6.60 0.42
C ASN A 119 14.92 6.14 0.42
N ILE A 120 13.99 6.90 0.99
CA ILE A 120 12.57 6.57 0.87
C ILE A 120 12.16 6.66 -0.59
N GLY A 121 11.76 5.48 -1.14
CA GLY A 121 11.24 5.34 -2.49
C GLY A 121 9.73 5.20 -2.55
N THR A 122 9.09 4.89 -1.41
CA THR A 122 7.67 4.56 -1.34
C THR A 122 7.01 5.20 -0.13
N VAL A 123 5.81 5.72 -0.32
CA VAL A 123 4.87 6.06 0.75
C VAL A 123 3.73 5.06 0.68
N PHE A 124 3.48 4.35 1.76
CA PHE A 124 2.42 3.36 1.90
C PHE A 124 1.48 3.77 3.02
N MET A 125 0.21 4.07 2.71
CA MET A 125 -0.71 4.61 3.70
C MET A 125 -2.17 4.25 3.45
N GLU A 126 -2.96 4.18 4.52
CA GLU A 126 -4.42 4.17 4.41
C GLU A 126 -4.93 5.56 4.02
N VAL A 127 -5.99 5.60 3.22
CA VAL A 127 -6.63 6.89 2.84
C VAL A 127 -7.35 7.49 4.03
N GLU A 128 -8.06 6.67 4.77
CA GLU A 128 -8.81 7.01 5.98
C GLU A 128 -8.95 5.74 6.82
N ARG A 129 -8.87 5.87 8.16
CA ARG A 129 -9.12 4.78 9.08
C ARG A 129 -9.97 5.26 10.27
N ASN A 130 -9.33 5.86 11.27
CA ASN A 130 -10.00 6.27 12.52
C ASN A 130 -10.47 7.72 12.47
N GLU A 131 -9.91 8.51 11.57
CA GLU A 131 -10.25 9.92 11.38
C GLU A 131 -10.20 10.29 9.90
N LYS A 132 -11.00 11.28 9.52
CA LYS A 132 -11.01 11.82 8.16
C LYS A 132 -9.75 12.65 7.88
N PRO A 133 -9.27 12.67 6.63
CA PRO A 133 -8.16 13.52 6.28
C PRO A 133 -8.55 15.00 6.46
N LYS A 134 -7.70 15.76 7.15
CA LYS A 134 -7.81 17.21 7.22
C LYS A 134 -7.68 17.83 5.82
N LYS A 135 -8.25 19.03 5.67
CA LYS A 135 -8.16 19.78 4.41
C LYS A 135 -6.73 19.74 3.86
N ASP A 136 -6.60 19.40 2.59
CA ASP A 136 -5.36 19.34 1.82
C ASP A 136 -4.30 18.32 2.29
N PHE A 137 -4.53 17.51 3.33
CA PHE A 137 -3.53 16.55 3.81
C PHE A 137 -3.12 15.56 2.71
N LEU A 138 -4.09 14.83 2.13
CA LEU A 138 -3.81 13.86 1.05
C LEU A 138 -3.25 14.53 -0.21
N LYS A 139 -3.74 15.73 -0.52
CA LYS A 139 -3.24 16.53 -1.65
C LYS A 139 -1.75 16.88 -1.47
N LYS A 140 -1.36 17.36 -0.29
CA LYS A 140 0.04 17.66 0.03
C LYS A 140 0.92 16.42 0.00
N ILE A 141 0.45 15.27 0.53
CA ILE A 141 1.15 14.00 0.39
C ILE A 141 1.40 13.68 -1.09
N ARG A 142 0.36 13.74 -1.94
CA ARG A 142 0.48 13.49 -3.38
C ARG A 142 1.45 14.46 -4.07
N GLU A 143 1.38 15.73 -3.77
CA GLU A 143 2.28 16.75 -4.34
C GLU A 143 3.75 16.50 -3.99
N ILE A 144 4.03 16.19 -2.71
CA ILE A 144 5.40 15.91 -2.24
C ILE A 144 5.93 14.63 -2.88
N THR A 145 5.14 13.55 -2.87
CA THR A 145 5.56 12.27 -3.47
C THR A 145 5.81 12.41 -4.96
N TYR A 146 4.95 13.14 -5.67
CA TYR A 146 5.14 13.41 -7.11
C TYR A 146 6.43 14.20 -7.40
N LYS A 147 6.64 15.31 -6.70
CA LYS A 147 7.84 16.16 -6.88
C LYS A 147 9.15 15.43 -6.56
N LYS A 148 9.12 14.45 -5.67
CA LYS A 148 10.31 13.69 -5.25
C LYS A 148 10.46 12.33 -5.92
N ASN A 149 9.62 12.02 -6.90
CA ASN A 149 9.59 10.70 -7.57
C ASN A 149 9.47 9.54 -6.58
N ILE A 150 8.64 9.70 -5.54
CA ILE A 150 8.30 8.68 -4.55
C ILE A 150 6.97 8.05 -4.96
N ILE A 151 6.89 6.73 -4.96
CA ILE A 151 5.67 5.99 -5.29
C ILE A 151 4.68 6.13 -4.13
N LEU A 152 3.48 6.61 -4.42
CA LEU A 152 2.39 6.65 -3.46
C LEU A 152 1.49 5.44 -3.64
N ILE A 153 1.37 4.64 -2.59
CA ILE A 153 0.48 3.47 -2.51
C ILE A 153 -0.61 3.73 -1.48
N PHE A 154 -1.86 3.57 -1.88
CA PHE A 154 -2.97 3.57 -0.93
C PHE A 154 -3.39 2.14 -0.57
N ASP A 155 -3.38 1.84 0.73
CA ASP A 155 -3.99 0.64 1.28
C ASP A 155 -5.49 0.86 1.46
N GLU A 156 -6.25 0.30 0.56
CA GLU A 156 -7.71 0.34 0.55
C GLU A 156 -8.33 -1.02 0.97
N CYS A 157 -7.53 -1.90 1.57
CA CYS A 157 -8.04 -3.19 2.04
C CYS A 157 -9.22 -3.07 3.01
N SER A 158 -9.23 -2.01 3.83
CA SER A 158 -10.31 -1.77 4.79
C SER A 158 -11.36 -0.78 4.30
N SER A 159 -11.00 0.16 3.45
CA SER A 159 -11.87 1.26 2.97
C SER A 159 -12.49 1.01 1.60
N GLY A 160 -11.84 0.23 0.76
CA GLY A 160 -12.32 -0.04 -0.60
C GLY A 160 -13.69 -0.70 -0.66
N PHE A 161 -14.51 -0.28 -1.61
CA PHE A 161 -15.86 -0.81 -1.87
C PHE A 161 -16.87 -0.71 -0.69
N ARG A 162 -16.63 0.18 0.28
CA ARG A 162 -17.54 0.38 1.40
C ARG A 162 -18.37 1.66 1.27
N GLU A 163 -17.70 2.80 1.25
CA GLU A 163 -18.36 4.10 1.16
C GLU A 163 -18.40 4.62 -0.29
N THR A 164 -17.43 4.24 -1.09
CA THR A 164 -17.29 4.69 -2.48
C THR A 164 -17.18 3.49 -3.41
N TYR A 165 -17.83 3.55 -4.56
CA TYR A 165 -17.67 2.55 -5.61
C TYR A 165 -16.23 2.57 -6.15
N GLY A 166 -15.49 1.54 -5.80
CA GLY A 166 -14.04 1.44 -5.94
C GLY A 166 -13.34 1.82 -4.63
N GLY A 167 -12.37 2.71 -4.68
CA GLY A 167 -11.59 3.12 -3.54
C GLY A 167 -12.03 4.46 -2.93
N LEU A 168 -11.75 4.65 -1.65
CA LEU A 168 -12.06 5.87 -0.92
C LEU A 168 -11.25 7.08 -1.44
N HIS A 169 -10.07 6.85 -2.04
CA HIS A 169 -9.27 7.89 -2.71
C HIS A 169 -10.05 8.66 -3.77
N LYS A 170 -11.06 8.01 -4.41
CA LYS A 170 -11.93 8.66 -5.41
C LYS A 170 -12.78 9.76 -4.80
N LYS A 171 -13.27 9.58 -3.56
CA LYS A 171 -14.01 10.61 -2.81
C LYS A 171 -13.16 11.86 -2.64
N TYR A 172 -11.87 11.68 -2.35
CA TYR A 172 -10.93 12.80 -2.17
C TYR A 172 -10.27 13.28 -3.46
N LYS A 173 -10.58 12.65 -4.60
CA LYS A 173 -10.02 12.98 -5.93
C LYS A 173 -8.50 12.98 -5.96
N ILE A 174 -7.87 12.03 -5.25
CA ILE A 174 -6.43 11.86 -5.21
C ILE A 174 -6.07 10.50 -5.81
N ASN A 175 -5.44 10.50 -6.96
CA ASN A 175 -4.98 9.27 -7.60
C ASN A 175 -3.60 8.89 -7.08
N PRO A 176 -3.43 7.69 -6.49
CA PRO A 176 -2.12 7.14 -6.14
C PRO A 176 -1.38 6.64 -7.39
N ASP A 177 -0.20 6.08 -7.18
CA ASP A 177 0.52 5.35 -8.21
C ASP A 177 0.15 3.87 -8.23
N MET A 178 -0.20 3.33 -7.06
CA MET A 178 -0.75 1.99 -6.86
C MET A 178 -1.80 2.01 -5.74
N ALA A 179 -2.72 1.06 -5.75
CA ALA A 179 -3.66 0.83 -4.66
C ALA A 179 -3.85 -0.66 -4.39
N VAL A 180 -4.13 -1.00 -3.14
CA VAL A 180 -4.36 -2.37 -2.68
C VAL A 180 -5.79 -2.50 -2.19
N PHE A 181 -6.52 -3.50 -2.67
CA PHE A 181 -7.89 -3.81 -2.27
C PHE A 181 -8.00 -5.22 -1.71
N GLY A 182 -8.90 -5.40 -0.76
CA GLY A 182 -9.19 -6.69 -0.14
C GLY A 182 -10.55 -6.68 0.54
N LYS A 183 -10.76 -7.56 1.51
CA LYS A 183 -11.98 -7.65 2.32
C LYS A 183 -13.26 -7.54 1.47
N SER A 184 -13.84 -6.34 1.35
CA SER A 184 -15.08 -6.09 0.61
C SER A 184 -14.98 -6.40 -0.88
N LEU A 185 -13.78 -6.37 -1.49
CA LEU A 185 -13.57 -6.81 -2.87
C LEU A 185 -14.02 -8.25 -3.07
N GLY A 186 -13.65 -9.14 -2.16
CA GLY A 186 -13.99 -10.57 -2.24
C GLY A 186 -15.29 -10.92 -1.54
N ASN A 187 -15.78 -10.05 -0.63
CA ASN A 187 -17.01 -10.27 0.13
C ASN A 187 -17.16 -11.69 0.69
N GLY A 188 -16.14 -12.19 1.35
CA GLY A 188 -16.06 -13.55 1.91
C GLY A 188 -15.19 -14.52 1.13
N ILE A 189 -14.86 -14.21 -0.12
CA ILE A 189 -13.88 -14.98 -0.91
C ILE A 189 -12.46 -14.40 -0.65
N PRO A 190 -11.44 -15.25 -0.42
CA PRO A 190 -10.08 -14.80 -0.15
C PRO A 190 -9.40 -14.32 -1.44
N ILE A 191 -9.75 -13.10 -1.85
CA ILE A 191 -9.14 -12.42 -2.99
C ILE A 191 -8.74 -11.00 -2.60
N THR A 192 -7.58 -10.57 -3.07
CA THR A 192 -7.07 -9.21 -2.98
C THR A 192 -6.49 -8.80 -4.32
N ALA A 193 -6.45 -7.50 -4.58
CA ALA A 193 -5.91 -6.96 -5.82
C ALA A 193 -4.94 -5.82 -5.53
N VAL A 194 -3.83 -5.81 -6.26
CA VAL A 194 -2.94 -4.66 -6.39
C VAL A 194 -3.14 -4.10 -7.78
N ILE A 195 -3.57 -2.85 -7.86
CA ILE A 195 -3.73 -2.13 -9.13
C ILE A 195 -2.71 -1.00 -9.22
N GLY A 196 -2.30 -0.63 -10.42
CA GLY A 196 -1.33 0.45 -10.57
C GLY A 196 -1.04 0.85 -12.01
N LYS A 197 -0.23 1.90 -12.13
CA LYS A 197 0.25 2.39 -13.42
C LYS A 197 1.14 1.34 -14.08
N LYS A 198 0.95 1.10 -15.37
CA LYS A 198 1.69 0.11 -16.16
C LYS A 198 3.19 0.19 -15.94
N LYS A 199 3.78 1.38 -16.11
CA LYS A 199 5.22 1.62 -15.95
C LYS A 199 5.79 1.09 -14.63
N ILE A 200 5.01 1.15 -13.53
CA ILE A 200 5.42 0.70 -12.21
C ILE A 200 5.17 -0.81 -12.08
N MET A 201 3.99 -1.25 -12.47
CA MET A 201 3.56 -2.65 -12.32
C MET A 201 4.39 -3.62 -13.16
N GLU A 202 4.91 -3.21 -14.31
CA GLU A 202 5.81 -4.03 -15.15
C GLU A 202 7.10 -4.44 -14.41
N SER A 203 7.48 -3.75 -13.33
CA SER A 203 8.60 -4.17 -12.48
C SER A 203 8.32 -5.52 -11.76
N ALA A 204 7.08 -5.97 -11.70
CA ALA A 204 6.72 -7.30 -11.20
C ALA A 204 7.36 -8.41 -12.06
N LEU A 205 7.42 -8.24 -13.38
CA LEU A 205 7.98 -9.21 -14.31
C LEU A 205 9.45 -9.54 -14.01
N ASN A 206 10.19 -8.56 -13.49
CA ASN A 206 11.61 -8.70 -13.14
C ASN A 206 11.81 -8.98 -11.63
N SER A 207 10.73 -9.11 -10.86
CA SER A 207 10.77 -9.25 -9.39
C SER A 207 10.35 -10.64 -8.94
N PHE A 208 10.11 -11.56 -9.88
CA PHE A 208 9.64 -12.92 -9.61
C PHE A 208 8.40 -12.91 -8.70
N ILE A 209 7.41 -12.10 -9.04
CA ILE A 209 6.08 -12.09 -8.42
C ILE A 209 5.19 -12.91 -9.33
N SER A 210 4.80 -14.08 -8.86
CA SER A 210 3.91 -15.02 -9.56
C SER A 210 2.46 -14.87 -9.13
#